data_a201c99a0510a6898b299e0735306f78
#
_entry.id   a201c99a0510a6898b299e0735306f78
#
_cell.length_a   1.000
_cell.length_b   1.000
_cell.length_c   1.000
_cell.angle_alpha   90.00
_cell.angle_beta   90.00
_cell.angle_gamma   90.00
#
_symmetry.space_group_name_H-M   'P 1'
#
loop_
_entity.id
_entity.type
_entity.pdbx_description
1 polymer ?
#
loop_
_entity_poly.entity_id
_entity_poly.type
_entity_poly.pdbx_seq_one_letter_code
_entity_poly.pdbx_strand_id
1 'polypeptide(L)'
;TDPSDASNSALVWSLNPAWSQPYRFSSMMKQKERGCKFVVVDPRITPTVTGLADIHLQLRPGTDGALAAGWLHIMFRDNMYDVDFAENWTTGLEELKAYVADYTPERVESITGVPADKLEAAVKMIWENSPSTLVSSSAGGAHQTNVGHYLRAVFMIISLMGSLDIPGGLSLGGGLGFDYAASTPNFNGVGIYAENNLGEKRLDKDLYPVWAHYNQMIQMNALPEFVANGDLKAAVLLGANAMMLPQ
;
A
#
# COMPACT_ATOMS: atom_id res chain seq x y z
N THR A 1 -8.18 8.00 -2.35
CA THR A 1 -8.13 7.89 -3.81
C THR A 1 -9.50 8.23 -4.34
N ASP A 2 -9.60 9.36 -4.94
CA ASP A 2 -10.78 9.72 -5.71
C ASP A 2 -10.70 8.93 -7.02
N PRO A 3 -11.63 8.00 -7.30
CA PRO A 3 -11.79 7.43 -8.62
C PRO A 3 -12.49 8.46 -9.52
N SER A 4 -11.97 9.70 -9.54
CA SER A 4 -12.50 10.74 -10.38
C SER A 4 -12.31 10.36 -11.85
N ASP A 5 -13.15 10.93 -12.68
CA ASP A 5 -13.05 10.80 -14.14
C ASP A 5 -11.71 11.33 -14.70
N ALA A 6 -10.85 11.84 -13.83
CA ALA A 6 -9.56 12.44 -14.17
C ALA A 6 -8.38 11.46 -14.19
N SER A 7 -8.50 10.24 -13.63
CA SER A 7 -7.41 9.25 -13.70
C SER A 7 -7.35 8.63 -15.09
N ASN A 8 -6.18 8.71 -15.74
CA ASN A 8 -5.94 8.09 -17.05
C ASN A 8 -5.36 6.67 -16.89
N SER A 9 -4.72 6.39 -15.78
CA SER A 9 -4.28 5.04 -15.43
C SER A 9 -4.35 4.76 -13.94
N ALA A 10 -4.28 3.48 -13.58
CA ALA A 10 -4.30 3.01 -12.22
C ALA A 10 -3.34 1.85 -12.00
N LEU A 11 -2.52 1.94 -10.96
CA LEU A 11 -1.69 0.87 -10.45
C LEU A 11 -2.44 0.19 -9.30
N VAL A 12 -2.91 -1.04 -9.51
CA VAL A 12 -3.59 -1.85 -8.51
C VAL A 12 -2.58 -2.83 -7.93
N TRP A 13 -2.23 -2.68 -6.64
CA TRP A 13 -1.20 -3.49 -6.01
C TRP A 13 -1.68 -4.11 -4.71
N SER A 14 -1.57 -5.42 -4.60
CA SER A 14 -1.94 -6.20 -3.41
C SER A 14 -3.40 -6.04 -2.99
N LEU A 15 -4.31 -5.76 -3.91
CA LEU A 15 -5.74 -5.60 -3.64
C LEU A 15 -6.58 -6.33 -4.69
N ASN A 16 -7.58 -7.07 -4.21
CA ASN A 16 -8.58 -7.70 -5.07
C ASN A 16 -9.98 -7.08 -4.81
N PRO A 17 -10.26 -5.88 -5.38
CA PRO A 17 -11.51 -5.18 -5.14
C PRO A 17 -12.74 -5.93 -5.65
N ALA A 18 -12.62 -6.81 -6.63
CA ALA A 18 -13.74 -7.62 -7.10
C ALA A 18 -14.34 -8.50 -5.98
N TRP A 19 -13.52 -8.91 -5.00
CA TRP A 19 -13.98 -9.70 -3.85
C TRP A 19 -14.16 -8.86 -2.59
N SER A 20 -13.23 -7.96 -2.30
CA SER A 20 -13.22 -7.23 -1.03
C SER A 20 -13.96 -5.90 -1.04
N GLN A 21 -14.13 -5.30 -2.21
CA GLN A 21 -14.72 -3.97 -2.39
C GLN A 21 -15.55 -3.87 -3.68
N PRO A 22 -16.68 -4.60 -3.80
CA PRO A 22 -17.45 -4.69 -5.06
C PRO A 22 -17.89 -3.33 -5.63
N TYR A 23 -18.24 -2.39 -4.76
CA TYR A 23 -18.58 -1.02 -5.16
C TYR A 23 -17.41 -0.32 -5.87
N ARG A 24 -16.21 -0.41 -5.28
CA ARG A 24 -14.99 0.15 -5.87
C ARG A 24 -14.64 -0.52 -7.18
N PHE A 25 -14.77 -1.85 -7.24
CA PHE A 25 -14.57 -2.60 -8.47
C PHE A 25 -15.50 -2.14 -9.59
N SER A 26 -16.80 -1.94 -9.29
CA SER A 26 -17.77 -1.42 -10.27
C SER A 26 -17.37 -0.02 -10.77
N SER A 27 -16.90 0.86 -9.89
CA SER A 27 -16.38 2.17 -10.29
C SER A 27 -15.16 2.05 -11.21
N MET A 28 -14.21 1.15 -10.89
CA MET A 28 -13.01 0.92 -11.71
C MET A 28 -13.36 0.33 -13.09
N MET A 29 -14.38 -0.52 -13.18
CA MET A 29 -14.87 -1.02 -14.47
C MET A 29 -15.39 0.12 -15.36
N LYS A 30 -16.14 1.07 -14.79
CA LYS A 30 -16.57 2.27 -15.53
C LYS A 30 -15.38 3.14 -15.97
N GLN A 31 -14.32 3.25 -15.17
CA GLN A 31 -13.08 3.93 -15.57
C GLN A 31 -12.42 3.23 -16.75
N LYS A 32 -12.34 1.89 -16.71
CA LYS A 32 -11.83 1.10 -17.82
C LYS A 32 -12.62 1.30 -19.13
N GLU A 33 -13.95 1.32 -19.05
CA GLU A 33 -14.83 1.61 -20.18
C GLU A 33 -14.56 2.99 -20.80
N ARG A 34 -14.11 3.96 -20.00
CA ARG A 34 -13.68 5.29 -20.46
C ARG A 34 -12.25 5.33 -21.01
N GLY A 35 -11.53 4.22 -21.00
CA GLY A 35 -10.19 4.11 -21.54
C GLY A 35 -9.07 4.19 -20.51
N CYS A 36 -9.37 4.29 -19.21
CA CYS A 36 -8.35 4.23 -18.17
C CYS A 36 -7.57 2.92 -18.23
N LYS A 37 -6.23 3.01 -18.16
CA LYS A 37 -5.33 1.85 -18.24
C LYS A 37 -5.06 1.29 -16.84
N PHE A 38 -4.99 -0.05 -16.75
CA PHE A 38 -4.79 -0.74 -15.49
C PHE A 38 -3.58 -1.67 -15.52
N VAL A 39 -2.63 -1.43 -14.63
CA VAL A 39 -1.63 -2.43 -14.25
C VAL A 39 -2.07 -3.06 -12.94
N VAL A 40 -2.21 -4.39 -12.94
CA VAL A 40 -2.58 -5.14 -11.74
C VAL A 40 -1.40 -6.00 -11.30
N VAL A 41 -0.95 -5.82 -10.06
CA VAL A 41 0.11 -6.62 -9.43
C VAL A 41 -0.54 -7.54 -8.40
N ASP A 42 -0.62 -8.82 -8.74
CA ASP A 42 -1.24 -9.86 -7.90
C ASP A 42 -0.60 -11.21 -8.23
N PRO A 43 -0.22 -12.03 -7.24
CA PRO A 43 0.32 -13.37 -7.48
C PRO A 43 -0.68 -14.33 -8.11
N ARG A 44 -1.97 -14.01 -8.11
CA ARG A 44 -3.06 -14.86 -8.62
C ARG A 44 -3.80 -14.18 -9.77
N ILE A 45 -4.34 -15.00 -10.66
CA ILE A 45 -5.31 -14.55 -11.65
C ILE A 45 -6.69 -14.47 -10.97
N THR A 46 -7.01 -13.27 -10.50
CA THR A 46 -8.26 -12.96 -9.79
C THR A 46 -9.31 -12.34 -10.71
N PRO A 47 -10.59 -12.24 -10.31
CA PRO A 47 -11.58 -11.47 -11.07
C PRO A 47 -11.20 -10.00 -11.28
N THR A 48 -10.42 -9.42 -10.37
CA THR A 48 -9.84 -8.07 -10.58
C THR A 48 -8.87 -8.07 -11.76
N VAL A 49 -7.99 -9.07 -11.85
CA VAL A 49 -7.05 -9.21 -12.97
C VAL A 49 -7.81 -9.39 -14.26
N THR A 50 -8.72 -10.36 -14.34
CA THR A 50 -9.44 -10.67 -15.57
C THR A 50 -10.39 -9.55 -16.03
N GLY A 51 -10.92 -8.75 -15.10
CA GLY A 51 -11.83 -7.65 -15.40
C GLY A 51 -11.11 -6.34 -15.73
N LEU A 52 -10.01 -6.03 -15.07
CA LEU A 52 -9.37 -4.71 -15.17
C LEU A 52 -8.05 -4.71 -15.93
N ALA A 53 -7.16 -5.70 -15.72
CA ALA A 53 -5.78 -5.58 -16.14
C ALA A 53 -5.62 -5.42 -17.68
N ASP A 54 -4.95 -4.37 -18.08
CA ASP A 54 -4.30 -4.28 -19.40
C ASP A 54 -2.95 -4.99 -19.33
N ILE A 55 -2.22 -4.84 -18.20
CA ILE A 55 -1.03 -5.62 -17.90
C ILE A 55 -1.18 -6.23 -16.49
N HIS A 56 -0.97 -7.55 -16.37
CA HIS A 56 -0.92 -8.27 -15.12
C HIS A 56 0.53 -8.64 -14.79
N LEU A 57 1.06 -8.16 -13.68
CA LEU A 57 2.37 -8.54 -13.16
C LEU A 57 2.16 -9.61 -12.08
N GLN A 58 2.35 -10.87 -12.49
CA GLN A 58 2.16 -12.03 -11.61
C GLN A 58 3.47 -12.37 -10.89
N LEU A 59 3.67 -11.78 -9.73
CA LEU A 59 4.89 -11.95 -8.95
C LEU A 59 4.81 -13.18 -8.01
N ARG A 60 5.97 -13.67 -7.58
CA ARG A 60 6.05 -14.60 -6.45
C ARG A 60 5.67 -13.86 -5.16
N PRO A 61 4.82 -14.46 -4.28
CA PRO A 61 4.47 -13.85 -3.00
C PRO A 61 5.72 -13.45 -2.19
N GLY A 62 5.68 -12.25 -1.60
CA GLY A 62 6.79 -11.72 -0.78
C GLY A 62 7.92 -11.05 -1.56
N THR A 63 7.80 -10.91 -2.88
CA THR A 63 8.83 -10.26 -3.73
C THR A 63 8.43 -8.85 -4.19
N ASP A 64 7.39 -8.29 -3.64
CA ASP A 64 6.85 -6.96 -3.96
C ASP A 64 7.91 -5.86 -3.87
N GLY A 65 8.79 -5.92 -2.86
CA GLY A 65 9.86 -4.95 -2.69
C GLY A 65 10.86 -4.94 -3.84
N ALA A 66 11.22 -6.12 -4.36
CA ALA A 66 12.10 -6.23 -5.52
C ALA A 66 11.43 -5.72 -6.79
N LEU A 67 10.13 -6.02 -6.97
CA LEU A 67 9.36 -5.52 -8.10
C LEU A 67 9.26 -3.98 -8.07
N ALA A 68 8.98 -3.40 -6.91
CA ALA A 68 8.92 -1.94 -6.75
C ALA A 68 10.29 -1.27 -6.96
N ALA A 69 11.39 -1.88 -6.50
CA ALA A 69 12.75 -1.40 -6.75
C ALA A 69 13.09 -1.43 -8.23
N GLY A 70 12.72 -2.51 -8.96
CA GLY A 70 12.88 -2.59 -10.41
C GLY A 70 12.04 -1.56 -11.16
N TRP A 71 10.84 -1.28 -10.70
CA TRP A 71 10.01 -0.21 -11.24
C TRP A 71 10.70 1.15 -11.14
N LEU A 72 11.21 1.49 -9.94
CA LEU A 72 11.97 2.72 -9.71
C LEU A 72 13.26 2.77 -10.54
N HIS A 73 13.98 1.64 -10.68
CA HIS A 73 15.16 1.54 -11.54
C HIS A 73 14.83 1.95 -12.98
N ILE A 74 13.77 1.40 -13.57
CA ILE A 74 13.35 1.72 -14.94
C ILE A 74 12.95 3.19 -15.07
N MET A 75 12.20 3.72 -14.08
CA MET A 75 11.84 5.13 -14.05
C MET A 75 13.07 6.04 -14.12
N PHE A 76 14.11 5.76 -13.34
CA PHE A 76 15.34 6.56 -13.34
C PHE A 76 16.18 6.34 -14.60
N ARG A 77 16.34 5.11 -15.05
CA ARG A 77 17.07 4.76 -16.27
C ARG A 77 16.53 5.51 -17.50
N ASP A 78 15.21 5.56 -17.64
CA ASP A 78 14.52 6.06 -18.81
C ASP A 78 13.96 7.47 -18.63
N ASN A 79 14.30 8.16 -17.52
CA ASN A 79 13.81 9.49 -17.16
C ASN A 79 12.27 9.60 -17.14
N MET A 80 11.58 8.54 -16.68
CA MET A 80 10.13 8.48 -16.56
C MET A 80 9.67 8.95 -15.16
N TYR A 81 10.09 10.14 -14.74
CA TYR A 81 9.68 10.73 -13.47
C TYR A 81 9.62 12.26 -13.58
N ASP A 82 8.85 12.90 -12.72
CA ASP A 82 8.74 14.35 -12.61
C ASP A 82 10.01 14.90 -11.93
N VAL A 83 10.91 15.44 -12.72
CA VAL A 83 12.21 15.96 -12.27
C VAL A 83 12.00 17.16 -11.34
N ASP A 84 11.08 18.07 -11.66
CA ASP A 84 10.79 19.27 -10.85
C ASP A 84 10.27 18.86 -9.47
N PHE A 85 9.32 17.93 -9.41
CA PHE A 85 8.83 17.38 -8.15
C PHE A 85 9.95 16.69 -7.37
N ALA A 86 10.74 15.85 -8.03
CA ALA A 86 11.80 15.08 -7.38
C ALA A 86 12.88 15.98 -6.76
N GLU A 87 13.31 17.04 -7.46
CA GLU A 87 14.36 17.94 -7.00
C GLU A 87 13.88 18.92 -5.94
N ASN A 88 12.66 19.45 -6.06
CA ASN A 88 12.17 20.51 -5.19
C ASN A 88 11.39 20.04 -3.96
N TRP A 89 10.81 18.83 -4.02
CA TRP A 89 9.88 18.34 -2.99
C TRP A 89 10.32 17.02 -2.31
N THR A 90 11.47 16.47 -2.70
CA THR A 90 11.98 15.24 -2.10
C THR A 90 13.37 15.39 -1.54
N THR A 91 13.78 14.45 -0.72
CA THR A 91 15.13 14.30 -0.19
C THR A 91 15.62 12.88 -0.38
N GLY A 92 16.92 12.69 -0.61
CA GLY A 92 17.52 11.36 -0.78
C GLY A 92 17.34 10.78 -2.18
N LEU A 93 17.15 11.62 -3.21
CA LEU A 93 16.95 11.16 -4.59
C LEU A 93 18.15 10.38 -5.13
N GLU A 94 19.36 10.89 -4.93
CA GLU A 94 20.59 10.25 -5.43
C GLU A 94 20.89 8.94 -4.67
N GLU A 95 20.63 8.91 -3.38
CA GLU A 95 20.73 7.68 -2.58
C GLU A 95 19.72 6.62 -3.06
N LEU A 96 18.49 7.03 -3.39
CA LEU A 96 17.50 6.13 -3.94
C LEU A 96 17.92 5.60 -5.32
N LYS A 97 18.41 6.45 -6.22
CA LYS A 97 18.95 6.04 -7.52
C LYS A 97 20.07 5.02 -7.37
N ALA A 98 21.02 5.29 -6.46
CA ALA A 98 22.12 4.39 -6.17
C ALA A 98 21.61 3.04 -5.59
N TYR A 99 20.63 3.08 -4.68
CA TYR A 99 20.06 1.88 -4.08
C TYR A 99 19.36 0.96 -5.10
N VAL A 100 18.62 1.53 -6.04
CA VAL A 100 17.87 0.74 -7.04
C VAL A 100 18.70 0.40 -8.29
N ALA A 101 19.93 0.92 -8.42
CA ALA A 101 20.76 0.73 -9.62
C ALA A 101 20.96 -0.75 -10.00
N ASP A 102 21.09 -1.61 -9.01
CA ASP A 102 21.29 -3.05 -9.20
C ASP A 102 19.99 -3.83 -9.46
N TYR A 103 18.81 -3.20 -9.36
CA TYR A 103 17.53 -3.87 -9.61
C TYR A 103 17.13 -3.79 -11.08
N THR A 104 18.04 -4.30 -11.95
CA THR A 104 17.74 -4.36 -13.39
C THR A 104 16.53 -5.24 -13.67
N PRO A 105 15.81 -5.04 -14.79
CA PRO A 105 14.64 -5.84 -15.15
C PRO A 105 14.91 -7.34 -15.11
N GLU A 106 16.08 -7.81 -15.58
CA GLU A 106 16.46 -9.21 -15.60
C GLU A 106 16.70 -9.76 -14.18
N ARG A 107 17.35 -8.97 -13.32
CA ARG A 107 17.52 -9.35 -11.90
C ARG A 107 16.16 -9.43 -11.20
N VAL A 108 15.28 -8.48 -11.45
CA VAL A 108 13.93 -8.47 -10.88
C VAL A 108 13.12 -9.65 -11.38
N GLU A 109 13.21 -10.02 -12.67
CA GLU A 109 12.61 -11.23 -13.20
C GLU A 109 13.09 -12.49 -12.46
N SER A 110 14.40 -12.61 -12.24
CA SER A 110 14.96 -13.76 -11.51
C SER A 110 14.39 -13.91 -10.09
N ILE A 111 14.15 -12.79 -9.39
CA ILE A 111 13.61 -12.74 -8.03
C ILE A 111 12.10 -12.96 -8.02
N THR A 112 11.38 -12.22 -8.86
CA THR A 112 9.92 -12.10 -8.80
C THR A 112 9.18 -13.10 -9.70
N GLY A 113 9.83 -13.54 -10.78
CA GLY A 113 9.22 -14.31 -11.85
C GLY A 113 8.40 -13.48 -12.85
N VAL A 114 8.36 -12.16 -12.68
CA VAL A 114 7.73 -11.24 -13.65
C VAL A 114 8.69 -11.02 -14.79
N PRO A 115 8.30 -11.30 -16.06
CA PRO A 115 9.17 -11.07 -17.22
C PRO A 115 9.63 -9.61 -17.32
N ALA A 116 10.92 -9.41 -17.66
CA ALA A 116 11.55 -8.10 -17.74
C ALA A 116 10.83 -7.16 -18.69
N ASP A 117 10.52 -7.63 -19.88
CA ASP A 117 9.79 -6.89 -20.92
C ASP A 117 8.39 -6.46 -20.46
N LYS A 118 7.74 -7.31 -19.68
CA LYS A 118 6.41 -7.04 -19.13
C LYS A 118 6.44 -5.97 -18.05
N LEU A 119 7.48 -5.98 -17.21
CA LEU A 119 7.69 -4.93 -16.22
C LEU A 119 7.97 -3.59 -16.92
N GLU A 120 8.86 -3.56 -17.91
CA GLU A 120 9.14 -2.36 -18.71
C GLU A 120 7.89 -1.79 -19.38
N ALA A 121 7.09 -2.66 -20.00
CA ALA A 121 5.82 -2.27 -20.64
C ALA A 121 4.84 -1.68 -19.60
N ALA A 122 4.79 -2.23 -18.40
CA ALA A 122 3.92 -1.72 -17.32
C ALA A 122 4.34 -0.33 -16.84
N VAL A 123 5.64 -0.12 -16.59
CA VAL A 123 6.20 1.18 -16.20
C VAL A 123 5.88 2.24 -17.26
N LYS A 124 6.17 1.93 -18.51
CA LYS A 124 5.91 2.81 -19.66
C LYS A 124 4.43 3.15 -19.78
N MET A 125 3.55 2.15 -19.68
CA MET A 125 2.11 2.36 -19.83
C MET A 125 1.57 3.30 -18.75
N ILE A 126 1.99 3.14 -17.48
CA ILE A 126 1.56 4.02 -16.40
C ILE A 126 2.11 5.44 -16.60
N TRP A 127 3.37 5.58 -17.02
CA TRP A 127 3.98 6.87 -17.30
C TRP A 127 3.27 7.64 -18.42
N GLU A 128 3.03 6.99 -19.56
CA GLU A 128 2.40 7.60 -20.73
C GLU A 128 0.92 7.95 -20.52
N ASN A 129 0.28 7.36 -19.50
CA ASN A 129 -1.12 7.61 -19.18
C ASN A 129 -1.27 8.29 -17.79
N SER A 130 -0.38 9.21 -17.46
CA SER A 130 -0.52 10.08 -16.28
C SER A 130 -1.68 11.07 -16.49
N PRO A 131 -2.39 11.53 -15.44
CA PRO A 131 -2.21 11.21 -14.04
C PRO A 131 -2.66 9.79 -13.67
N SER A 132 -1.90 9.19 -12.76
CA SER A 132 -2.06 7.81 -12.34
C SER A 132 -2.46 7.70 -10.88
N THR A 133 -3.44 6.87 -10.57
CA THR A 133 -3.81 6.61 -9.18
C THR A 133 -3.25 5.29 -8.68
N LEU A 134 -2.99 5.21 -7.37
CA LEU A 134 -2.61 3.98 -6.68
C LEU A 134 -3.82 3.41 -5.94
N VAL A 135 -4.10 2.15 -6.21
CA VAL A 135 -5.13 1.37 -5.52
C VAL A 135 -4.44 0.20 -4.81
N SER A 136 -4.15 0.37 -3.54
CA SER A 136 -3.44 -0.64 -2.75
C SER A 136 -4.20 -0.98 -1.48
N SER A 137 -3.92 -2.16 -0.93
CA SER A 137 -4.41 -2.59 0.38
C SER A 137 -3.23 -2.84 1.31
N SER A 138 -3.37 -2.40 2.54
CA SER A 138 -2.41 -2.73 3.59
C SER A 138 -2.39 -4.23 3.87
N ALA A 139 -3.53 -4.91 3.87
CA ALA A 139 -3.61 -6.33 4.24
C ALA A 139 -2.83 -7.25 3.29
N GLY A 140 -3.03 -7.13 1.97
CA GLY A 140 -2.33 -7.97 0.99
C GLY A 140 -0.81 -7.77 0.97
N GLY A 141 -0.36 -6.54 1.16
CA GLY A 141 1.06 -6.20 1.23
C GLY A 141 1.66 -6.32 2.64
N ALA A 142 0.84 -6.24 3.70
CA ALA A 142 1.32 -6.23 5.08
C ALA A 142 1.69 -7.62 5.63
N HIS A 143 1.12 -8.69 5.09
CA HIS A 143 1.36 -10.05 5.58
C HIS A 143 2.63 -10.66 4.99
N GLN A 144 3.71 -9.87 4.97
CA GLN A 144 5.04 -10.30 4.53
C GLN A 144 6.14 -9.57 5.30
N THR A 145 7.36 -10.10 5.25
CA THR A 145 8.54 -9.40 5.75
C THR A 145 8.81 -8.14 4.90
N ASN A 146 9.40 -7.12 5.51
CA ASN A 146 9.76 -5.86 4.83
C ASN A 146 8.58 -5.00 4.33
N VAL A 147 7.38 -5.19 4.85
CA VAL A 147 6.19 -4.45 4.43
C VAL A 147 6.38 -2.93 4.42
N GLY A 148 7.05 -2.35 5.42
CA GLY A 148 7.29 -0.91 5.49
C GLY A 148 8.11 -0.39 4.31
N HIS A 149 9.15 -1.11 3.90
CA HIS A 149 9.98 -0.74 2.76
C HIS A 149 9.24 -0.91 1.42
N TYR A 150 8.50 -2.00 1.27
CA TYR A 150 7.68 -2.24 0.09
C TYR A 150 6.63 -1.14 -0.10
N LEU A 151 5.84 -0.82 0.92
CA LEU A 151 4.81 0.22 0.83
C LEU A 151 5.42 1.59 0.51
N ARG A 152 6.53 1.95 1.15
CA ARG A 152 7.24 3.19 0.81
C ARG A 152 7.65 3.24 -0.66
N ALA A 153 8.21 2.15 -1.20
CA ALA A 153 8.62 2.10 -2.60
C ALA A 153 7.44 2.26 -3.56
N VAL A 154 6.30 1.63 -3.28
CA VAL A 154 5.09 1.77 -4.10
C VAL A 154 4.53 3.20 -4.05
N PHE A 155 4.54 3.86 -2.88
CA PHE A 155 4.16 5.26 -2.78
C PHE A 155 5.15 6.19 -3.50
N MET A 156 6.45 5.92 -3.44
CA MET A 156 7.48 6.67 -4.17
C MET A 156 7.24 6.61 -5.69
N ILE A 157 6.83 5.47 -6.24
CA ILE A 157 6.52 5.33 -7.67
C ILE A 157 5.49 6.39 -8.09
N ILE A 158 4.34 6.43 -7.44
CA ILE A 158 3.27 7.37 -7.80
C ILE A 158 3.65 8.83 -7.53
N SER A 159 4.37 9.09 -6.44
CA SER A 159 4.83 10.44 -6.11
C SER A 159 5.82 10.97 -7.15
N LEU A 160 6.83 10.18 -7.49
CA LEU A 160 7.84 10.54 -8.48
C LEU A 160 7.28 10.65 -9.90
N MET A 161 6.13 10.04 -10.17
CA MET A 161 5.39 10.26 -11.43
C MET A 161 4.64 11.59 -11.50
N GLY A 162 4.77 12.46 -10.49
CA GLY A 162 4.02 13.72 -10.44
C GLY A 162 2.51 13.53 -10.20
N SER A 163 2.10 12.37 -9.73
CA SER A 163 0.68 12.02 -9.54
C SER A 163 0.24 12.12 -8.07
N LEU A 164 0.97 12.86 -7.23
CA LEU A 164 0.62 13.08 -5.84
C LEU A 164 -0.20 14.37 -5.68
N ASP A 165 -1.32 14.26 -4.98
CA ASP A 165 -2.23 15.37 -4.60
C ASP A 165 -2.74 16.23 -5.76
N ILE A 166 -2.93 15.61 -6.91
CA ILE A 166 -3.54 16.22 -8.10
C ILE A 166 -4.84 15.48 -8.49
N PRO A 167 -5.75 16.14 -9.23
CA PRO A 167 -6.92 15.46 -9.78
C PRO A 167 -6.54 14.24 -10.63
N GLY A 168 -7.13 13.08 -10.32
CA GLY A 168 -6.82 11.81 -10.99
C GLY A 168 -5.60 11.06 -10.44
N GLY A 169 -4.85 11.68 -9.53
CA GLY A 169 -3.71 11.08 -8.86
C GLY A 169 -4.03 10.46 -7.50
N LEU A 170 -2.99 10.33 -6.68
CA LEU A 170 -3.09 9.87 -5.29
C LEU A 170 -3.32 11.06 -4.37
N SER A 171 -4.51 11.17 -3.79
CA SER A 171 -4.83 12.23 -2.83
C SER A 171 -4.14 12.00 -1.48
N LEU A 172 -3.57 13.05 -0.90
CA LEU A 172 -3.03 13.07 0.46
C LEU A 172 -4.12 13.10 1.56
N GLY A 173 -5.36 12.84 1.20
CA GLY A 173 -6.43 12.58 2.14
C GLY A 173 -6.69 13.73 3.11
N GLY A 174 -7.26 14.81 2.63
CA GLY A 174 -8.05 15.69 3.51
C GLY A 174 -9.26 14.88 4.00
N GLY A 175 -9.28 14.49 5.26
CA GLY A 175 -10.46 13.89 5.84
C GLY A 175 -11.68 14.80 5.58
N LEU A 176 -12.85 14.20 5.46
CA LEU A 176 -14.14 14.91 5.27
C LEU A 176 -14.49 15.86 6.45
N GLY A 177 -13.55 16.60 6.99
CA GLY A 177 -13.81 17.59 8.06
C GLY A 177 -14.49 17.04 9.32
N PHE A 178 -14.73 15.74 9.39
CA PHE A 178 -15.11 15.09 10.63
C PHE A 178 -13.87 15.05 11.51
N ASP A 179 -13.96 15.70 12.65
CA ASP A 179 -12.97 15.53 13.69
C ASP A 179 -13.07 14.09 14.21
N TYR A 180 -12.43 13.18 13.50
CA TYR A 180 -12.37 11.76 13.83
C TYR A 180 -11.79 11.54 15.21
N ALA A 181 -10.93 12.46 15.64
CA ALA A 181 -10.32 12.44 16.96
C ALA A 181 -11.32 12.78 18.06
N ALA A 182 -12.26 13.69 17.82
CA ALA A 182 -13.29 14.05 18.78
C ALA A 182 -14.49 13.07 18.78
N SER A 183 -14.84 12.51 17.63
CA SER A 183 -15.99 11.60 17.49
C SER A 183 -15.69 10.13 17.76
N THR A 184 -14.43 9.70 17.61
CA THR A 184 -13.99 8.34 17.89
C THR A 184 -12.67 8.34 18.65
N PRO A 185 -12.70 8.50 19.98
CA PRO A 185 -11.48 8.54 20.80
C PRO A 185 -10.59 7.29 20.67
N ASN A 186 -11.02 6.30 19.93
CA ASN A 186 -10.33 5.02 19.74
C ASN A 186 -9.71 4.86 18.34
N PHE A 187 -9.84 5.86 17.45
CA PHE A 187 -9.39 5.69 16.06
C PHE A 187 -8.21 6.63 15.73
N ASN A 188 -6.98 6.12 15.87
CA ASN A 188 -5.75 6.63 15.24
C ASN A 188 -5.37 8.11 15.40
N GLY A 189 -5.80 8.78 16.44
CA GLY A 189 -5.26 10.08 16.77
C GLY A 189 -3.94 9.95 17.53
N VAL A 190 -2.80 9.98 16.88
CA VAL A 190 -1.47 9.96 17.54
C VAL A 190 -1.38 11.02 18.62
N GLY A 191 -2.00 12.20 18.45
CA GLY A 191 -2.05 13.27 19.43
C GLY A 191 -2.83 12.91 20.69
N ILE A 192 -4.00 12.30 20.57
CA ILE A 192 -4.86 11.94 21.71
C ILE A 192 -4.20 10.87 22.60
N TYR A 193 -3.45 9.96 22.02
CA TYR A 193 -2.75 8.93 22.79
C TYR A 193 -1.60 9.50 23.61
N ALA A 194 -0.85 10.42 23.02
CA ALA A 194 0.25 11.09 23.71
C ALA A 194 -0.25 11.95 24.89
N GLU A 195 -1.36 12.67 24.70
CA GLU A 195 -1.94 13.54 25.74
C GLU A 195 -2.55 12.78 26.91
N ASN A 196 -3.14 11.60 26.66
CA ASN A 196 -3.85 10.84 27.70
C ASN A 196 -3.06 9.68 28.29
N ASN A 197 -1.82 9.44 27.87
CA ASN A 197 -0.98 8.32 28.32
C ASN A 197 -1.68 6.95 28.26
N LEU A 198 -2.57 6.76 27.31
CA LEU A 198 -3.36 5.53 27.23
C LEU A 198 -2.50 4.30 26.90
N GLY A 199 -1.40 4.50 26.20
CA GLY A 199 -0.41 3.46 25.95
C GLY A 199 0.23 2.90 27.21
N GLU A 200 0.41 3.74 28.23
CA GLU A 200 0.95 3.33 29.53
C GLU A 200 0.03 2.38 30.33
N LYS A 201 -1.25 2.35 30.00
CA LYS A 201 -2.25 1.48 30.62
C LYS A 201 -2.42 0.13 29.91
N ARG A 202 -1.70 -0.09 28.81
CA ARG A 202 -1.80 -1.33 28.05
C ARG A 202 -1.07 -2.46 28.76
N LEU A 203 -1.66 -3.65 28.72
CA LEU A 203 -1.05 -4.86 29.30
C LEU A 203 0.23 -5.28 28.58
N ASP A 204 0.31 -5.03 27.27
CA ASP A 204 1.41 -5.44 26.40
C ASP A 204 2.46 -4.35 26.12
N LYS A 205 2.44 -3.25 26.86
CA LYS A 205 3.32 -2.09 26.60
C LYS A 205 4.81 -2.42 26.65
N ASP A 206 5.19 -3.30 27.55
CA ASP A 206 6.59 -3.68 27.73
C ASP A 206 7.07 -4.67 26.63
N LEU A 207 6.15 -5.44 26.07
CA LEU A 207 6.42 -6.33 24.94
C LEU A 207 6.47 -5.57 23.61
N TYR A 208 5.65 -4.53 23.47
CA TYR A 208 5.51 -3.74 22.24
C TYR A 208 5.57 -2.23 22.50
N PRO A 209 6.70 -1.69 22.98
CA PRO A 209 6.78 -0.30 23.45
C PRO A 209 6.50 0.73 22.35
N VAL A 210 6.99 0.51 21.14
CA VAL A 210 6.73 1.40 20.00
C VAL A 210 5.25 1.40 19.63
N TRP A 211 4.64 0.22 19.56
CA TRP A 211 3.22 0.09 19.28
C TRP A 211 2.34 0.70 20.38
N ALA A 212 2.72 0.52 21.63
CA ALA A 212 2.03 1.12 22.78
C ALA A 212 2.07 2.65 22.77
N HIS A 213 3.15 3.22 22.25
CA HIS A 213 3.27 4.68 22.11
C HIS A 213 2.27 5.27 21.11
N TYR A 214 1.96 4.52 20.03
CA TYR A 214 1.12 5.02 18.93
C TYR A 214 -0.28 4.42 18.87
N ASN A 215 -0.62 3.43 19.71
CA ASN A 215 -1.87 2.71 19.58
C ASN A 215 -2.44 2.26 20.92
N GLN A 216 -3.77 2.31 21.08
CA GLN A 216 -4.46 1.80 22.27
C GLN A 216 -4.74 0.30 22.22
N MET A 217 -4.76 -0.30 21.04
CA MET A 217 -5.14 -1.69 20.87
C MET A 217 -3.99 -2.63 21.26
N ILE A 218 -4.27 -3.59 22.13
CA ILE A 218 -3.35 -4.67 22.46
C ILE A 218 -3.09 -5.51 21.22
N GLN A 219 -1.86 -5.98 21.06
CA GLN A 219 -1.51 -6.94 20.02
C GLN A 219 -2.22 -8.27 20.28
N MET A 220 -2.99 -8.75 19.30
CA MET A 220 -3.76 -9.99 19.42
C MET A 220 -2.88 -11.21 19.72
N ASN A 221 -1.62 -11.19 19.26
CA ASN A 221 -0.66 -12.28 19.51
C ASN A 221 -0.30 -12.44 21.00
N ALA A 222 -0.41 -11.38 21.80
CA ALA A 222 -0.16 -11.41 23.23
C ALA A 222 -1.38 -11.87 24.05
N LEU A 223 -2.56 -11.94 23.44
CA LEU A 223 -3.81 -12.25 24.11
C LEU A 223 -3.80 -13.59 24.85
N PRO A 224 -3.30 -14.72 24.28
CA PRO A 224 -3.27 -16.01 24.94
C PRO A 224 -2.47 -15.99 26.25
N GLU A 225 -1.36 -15.26 26.29
CA GLU A 225 -0.51 -15.14 27.48
C GLU A 225 -1.24 -14.38 28.61
N PHE A 226 -1.88 -13.26 28.30
CA PHE A 226 -2.64 -12.49 29.29
C PHE A 226 -3.85 -13.24 29.85
N VAL A 227 -4.47 -14.10 29.02
CA VAL A 227 -5.53 -15.01 29.50
C VAL A 227 -4.97 -16.08 30.42
N ALA A 228 -3.84 -16.70 30.05
CA ALA A 228 -3.20 -17.75 30.85
C ALA A 228 -2.71 -17.24 32.20
N ASN A 229 -2.20 -15.99 32.24
CA ASN A 229 -1.73 -15.35 33.47
C ASN A 229 -2.89 -14.79 34.34
N GLY A 230 -4.12 -14.77 33.84
CA GLY A 230 -5.28 -14.23 34.55
C GLY A 230 -5.36 -12.70 34.52
N ASP A 231 -4.54 -12.03 33.73
CA ASP A 231 -4.58 -10.56 33.54
C ASP A 231 -5.84 -10.16 32.79
N LEU A 232 -6.28 -10.98 31.83
CA LEU A 232 -7.53 -10.82 31.11
C LEU A 232 -8.56 -11.84 31.59
N LYS A 233 -9.67 -11.35 32.16
CA LYS A 233 -10.69 -12.18 32.81
C LYS A 233 -11.95 -12.38 31.97
N ALA A 234 -12.17 -11.55 30.96
CA ALA A 234 -13.31 -11.62 30.05
C ALA A 234 -12.98 -11.04 28.69
N ALA A 235 -13.57 -11.59 27.65
CA ALA A 235 -13.49 -11.07 26.28
C ALA A 235 -14.87 -11.12 25.62
N VAL A 236 -15.18 -10.09 24.82
CA VAL A 236 -16.37 -10.04 23.98
C VAL A 236 -15.92 -10.08 22.52
N LEU A 237 -16.33 -11.10 21.78
CA LEU A 237 -16.00 -11.25 20.37
C LEU A 237 -17.19 -10.83 19.52
N LEU A 238 -17.01 -9.79 18.70
CA LEU A 238 -18.04 -9.29 17.79
C LEU A 238 -17.53 -9.42 16.35
N GLY A 239 -18.19 -10.26 15.55
CA GLY A 239 -17.85 -10.44 14.14
C GLY A 239 -16.44 -10.97 13.86
N ALA A 240 -15.79 -11.60 14.84
CA ALA A 240 -14.43 -12.12 14.75
C ALA A 240 -14.38 -13.60 15.17
N ASN A 241 -13.55 -14.37 14.47
CA ASN A 241 -13.14 -15.71 14.87
C ASN A 241 -11.64 -15.69 15.24
N ALA A 242 -11.36 -15.59 16.54
CA ALA A 242 -9.99 -15.48 17.04
C ALA A 242 -9.12 -16.70 16.70
N MET A 243 -9.73 -17.87 16.47
CA MET A 243 -9.03 -19.10 16.07
C MET A 243 -8.52 -19.05 14.62
N MET A 244 -9.02 -18.13 13.81
CA MET A 244 -8.61 -17.92 12.42
C MET A 244 -7.54 -16.85 12.25
N LEU A 245 -7.15 -16.19 13.34
CA LEU A 245 -6.07 -15.20 13.29
C LEU A 245 -4.71 -15.90 13.23
N PRO A 246 -3.74 -15.36 12.47
CA PRO A 246 -2.37 -15.90 12.46
C PRO A 246 -1.79 -15.87 13.87
N GLN A 247 -1.18 -16.97 14.26
CA GLN A 247 -0.42 -17.08 15.50
C GLN A 247 1.03 -16.73 15.29
#